data_968e439684926beaae8c4b1fa6cd6c12
#
_entry.id   968e439684926beaae8c4b1fa6cd6c12
#
_cell.length_a   1.000
_cell.length_b   1.000
_cell.length_c   1.000
_cell.angle_alpha   90.00
_cell.angle_beta   90.00
_cell.angle_gamma   90.00
#
_symmetry.space_group_name_H-M   'P 1'
#
loop_
_entity.id
_entity.type
_entity.pdbx_description
1 polymer ?
#
loop_
_entity_poly.entity_id
_entity_poly.type
_entity_poly.pdbx_seq_one_letter_code
_entity_poly.pdbx_strand_id
1 'polypeptide(L)'
;MKILIVLTYYRPHISGLTIYAERLARAFAVRGHEVTVLTSQFKKDLPREELCDGVRIIRVPVWFRLSKGVIMPQFGLIANRLVAKTDVIQLHLPQFDAAGISFRGRLLRKPTVITYHCDLQLPPGLFNRFANSAVTFMNRLTALFTHRIVTYTRDYAENSAYLKQYLSKLKVIPPPVVLPEVTQSEITDFARQHNPQGRHPVIGMATRFATEKGVETLIRALPEVLKRFPDTLVQFVGTYKKVIGEEQYFERLKPEIDRFQASGHWQFLGELDPKQMAMFYPNLDVLTVPSLNSTEAFGLVQIEAMMNGIPCVTSNLPGVRKPVQNHGMGEIFPIGDAQAMAHSLIRALESKRSKTDKLDFSSYR
;
A
#
# COMPACT_ATOMS: atom_id res chain seq x y z
N MET A 1 -21.82 15.35 8.99
CA MET A 1 -21.42 15.97 7.70
C MET A 1 -21.58 14.96 6.59
N LYS A 2 -21.82 15.43 5.35
CA LYS A 2 -21.84 14.61 4.15
C LYS A 2 -20.46 14.63 3.50
N ILE A 3 -19.79 13.50 3.46
CA ILE A 3 -18.41 13.36 2.98
C ILE A 3 -18.40 12.56 1.68
N LEU A 4 -17.83 13.14 0.61
CA LEU A 4 -17.61 12.46 -0.66
C LEU A 4 -16.16 12.04 -0.76
N ILE A 5 -15.91 10.73 -0.80
CA ILE A 5 -14.59 10.13 -1.04
C ILE A 5 -14.52 9.68 -2.50
N VAL A 6 -13.44 10.04 -3.21
CA VAL A 6 -13.31 9.72 -4.63
C VAL A 6 -11.97 9.06 -4.92
N LEU A 7 -12.04 7.90 -5.58
CA LEU A 7 -10.87 7.15 -6.01
C LEU A 7 -11.23 6.25 -7.21
N THR A 8 -10.23 5.89 -8.02
CA THR A 8 -10.45 5.08 -9.23
C THR A 8 -10.92 3.67 -8.94
N TYR A 9 -10.29 2.98 -7.97
CA TYR A 9 -10.59 1.60 -7.58
C TYR A 9 -10.95 1.53 -6.10
N TYR A 10 -11.99 0.77 -5.78
CA TYR A 10 -12.43 0.50 -4.41
C TYR A 10 -12.75 -0.98 -4.25
N ARG A 11 -13.15 -1.43 -3.07
CA ARG A 11 -13.53 -2.83 -2.81
C ARG A 11 -14.43 -3.42 -3.90
N PRO A 12 -14.18 -4.67 -4.32
CA PRO A 12 -13.24 -5.68 -3.80
C PRO A 12 -11.80 -5.62 -4.37
N HIS A 13 -11.39 -4.53 -5.00
CA HIS A 13 -10.01 -4.33 -5.41
C HIS A 13 -9.12 -4.09 -4.18
N ILE A 14 -8.04 -4.87 -4.02
CA ILE A 14 -7.13 -4.79 -2.88
C ILE A 14 -5.83 -4.10 -3.29
N SER A 15 -5.52 -3.00 -2.63
CA SER A 15 -4.25 -2.26 -2.73
C SER A 15 -4.07 -1.40 -1.48
N GLY A 16 -2.86 -0.91 -1.19
CA GLY A 16 -2.62 -0.02 -0.05
C GLY A 16 -3.52 1.22 -0.08
N LEU A 17 -3.78 1.79 -1.26
CA LEU A 17 -4.69 2.93 -1.44
C LEU A 17 -6.14 2.55 -1.10
N THR A 18 -6.63 1.42 -1.59
CA THR A 18 -8.02 0.99 -1.34
C THR A 18 -8.24 0.62 0.13
N ILE A 19 -7.26 -0.04 0.77
CA ILE A 19 -7.29 -0.35 2.21
C ILE A 19 -7.34 0.94 3.03
N TYR A 20 -6.49 1.92 2.71
CA TYR A 20 -6.52 3.22 3.37
C TYR A 20 -7.88 3.91 3.23
N ALA A 21 -8.40 4.01 2.00
CA ALA A 21 -9.67 4.69 1.72
C ALA A 21 -10.85 4.00 2.42
N GLU A 22 -10.85 2.67 2.48
CA GLU A 22 -11.86 1.89 3.20
C GLU A 22 -11.81 2.15 4.70
N ARG A 23 -10.63 2.04 5.33
CA ARG A 23 -10.44 2.32 6.76
C ARG A 23 -10.91 3.74 7.11
N LEU A 24 -10.57 4.73 6.28
CA LEU A 24 -10.99 6.12 6.46
C LEU A 24 -12.51 6.29 6.32
N ALA A 25 -13.12 5.70 5.28
CA ALA A 25 -14.56 5.77 5.03
C ALA A 25 -15.37 5.16 6.19
N ARG A 26 -14.97 3.97 6.66
CA ARG A 26 -15.58 3.31 7.81
C ARG A 26 -15.43 4.11 9.11
N ALA A 27 -14.24 4.67 9.34
CA ALA A 27 -13.99 5.50 10.52
C ALA A 27 -14.89 6.76 10.54
N PHE A 28 -15.15 7.37 9.40
CA PHE A 28 -16.10 8.48 9.30
C PHE A 28 -17.55 8.03 9.50
N ALA A 29 -17.96 6.90 8.92
CA ALA A 29 -19.31 6.37 9.08
C ALA A 29 -19.60 6.03 10.56
N VAL A 30 -18.66 5.38 11.26
CA VAL A 30 -18.77 5.07 12.71
C VAL A 30 -18.89 6.35 13.55
N ARG A 31 -18.29 7.47 13.11
CA ARG A 31 -18.41 8.76 13.77
C ARG A 31 -19.72 9.53 13.42
N GLY A 32 -20.66 8.87 12.75
CA GLY A 32 -21.96 9.42 12.41
C GLY A 32 -21.96 10.37 11.19
N HIS A 33 -20.96 10.30 10.32
CA HIS A 33 -20.96 11.04 9.07
C HIS A 33 -21.67 10.26 7.96
N GLU A 34 -22.36 10.95 7.07
CA GLU A 34 -22.92 10.37 5.84
C GLU A 34 -21.81 10.29 4.79
N VAL A 35 -21.29 9.07 4.56
CA VAL A 35 -20.14 8.84 3.69
C VAL A 35 -20.58 8.23 2.37
N THR A 36 -20.19 8.87 1.25
CA THR A 36 -20.38 8.35 -0.10
C THR A 36 -19.01 8.16 -0.76
N VAL A 37 -18.75 6.96 -1.27
CA VAL A 37 -17.58 6.65 -2.10
C VAL A 37 -17.99 6.64 -3.56
N LEU A 38 -17.34 7.47 -4.39
CA LEU A 38 -17.48 7.47 -5.85
C LEU A 38 -16.26 6.79 -6.46
N THR A 39 -16.50 5.72 -7.22
CA THR A 39 -15.45 4.87 -7.80
C THR A 39 -15.84 4.28 -9.14
N SER A 40 -14.95 3.52 -9.80
CA SER A 40 -15.24 2.82 -11.04
C SER A 40 -15.95 1.47 -10.82
N GLN A 41 -16.85 1.11 -11.73
CA GLN A 41 -17.35 -0.26 -11.88
C GLN A 41 -16.32 -1.09 -12.68
N PHE A 42 -15.15 -1.36 -12.07
CA PHE A 42 -14.02 -1.99 -12.76
C PHE A 42 -14.24 -3.47 -13.10
N LYS A 43 -15.26 -4.11 -12.51
CA LYS A 43 -15.81 -5.41 -12.92
C LYS A 43 -17.30 -5.23 -13.21
N LYS A 44 -17.80 -5.85 -14.29
CA LYS A 44 -19.19 -5.68 -14.74
C LYS A 44 -20.22 -6.28 -13.79
N ASP A 45 -19.85 -7.28 -13.02
CA ASP A 45 -20.65 -7.99 -12.01
C ASP A 45 -20.85 -7.21 -10.72
N LEU A 46 -20.08 -6.14 -10.48
CA LEU A 46 -20.24 -5.31 -9.29
C LEU A 46 -21.53 -4.48 -9.37
N PRO A 47 -22.27 -4.33 -8.26
CA PRO A 47 -23.45 -3.46 -8.22
C PRO A 47 -23.04 -1.99 -8.45
N ARG A 48 -23.90 -1.24 -9.16
CA ARG A 48 -23.66 0.20 -9.38
C ARG A 48 -23.78 1.01 -8.11
N GLU A 49 -24.58 0.56 -7.17
CA GLU A 49 -24.76 1.17 -5.87
C GLU A 49 -24.94 0.08 -4.82
N GLU A 50 -24.31 0.25 -3.69
CA GLU A 50 -24.47 -0.60 -2.50
C GLU A 50 -24.21 0.18 -1.22
N LEU A 51 -24.73 -0.31 -0.11
CA LEU A 51 -24.43 0.15 1.23
C LEU A 51 -23.61 -0.94 1.95
N CYS A 52 -22.40 -0.61 2.38
CA CYS A 52 -21.52 -1.53 3.08
C CYS A 52 -20.90 -0.82 4.28
N ASP A 53 -21.03 -1.37 5.48
CA ASP A 53 -20.47 -0.82 6.73
C ASP A 53 -20.83 0.67 6.97
N GLY A 54 -22.06 1.07 6.62
CA GLY A 54 -22.53 2.46 6.73
C GLY A 54 -22.00 3.40 5.65
N VAL A 55 -21.25 2.90 4.67
CA VAL A 55 -20.70 3.64 3.54
C VAL A 55 -21.50 3.36 2.28
N ARG A 56 -22.03 4.41 1.65
CA ARG A 56 -22.69 4.33 0.35
C ARG A 56 -21.65 4.31 -0.76
N ILE A 57 -21.61 3.25 -1.56
CA ILE A 57 -20.66 3.09 -2.66
C ILE A 57 -21.38 3.28 -3.98
N ILE A 58 -20.92 4.22 -4.80
CA ILE A 58 -21.44 4.49 -6.14
C ILE A 58 -20.38 4.16 -7.17
N ARG A 59 -20.65 3.19 -8.06
CA ARG A 59 -19.74 2.76 -9.11
C ARG A 59 -20.18 3.26 -10.47
N VAL A 60 -19.28 3.99 -11.13
CA VAL A 60 -19.50 4.50 -12.47
C VAL A 60 -19.09 3.48 -13.51
N PRO A 61 -19.93 3.16 -14.49
CA PRO A 61 -19.61 2.21 -15.55
C PRO A 61 -18.34 2.59 -16.30
N VAL A 62 -17.46 1.61 -16.50
CA VAL A 62 -16.23 1.74 -17.27
C VAL A 62 -16.52 1.36 -18.73
N TRP A 63 -16.21 2.25 -19.65
CA TRP A 63 -16.31 2.00 -21.08
C TRP A 63 -15.18 1.09 -21.56
N PHE A 64 -13.93 1.54 -21.30
CA PHE A 64 -12.72 0.77 -21.58
C PHE A 64 -11.59 1.13 -20.62
N ARG A 65 -10.58 0.27 -20.61
CA ARG A 65 -9.37 0.46 -19.82
C ARG A 65 -8.24 0.96 -20.70
N LEU A 66 -7.45 1.88 -20.17
CA LEU A 66 -6.24 2.38 -20.80
C LEU A 66 -5.08 2.22 -19.82
N SER A 67 -4.26 1.20 -20.00
CA SER A 67 -3.25 0.78 -19.02
C SER A 67 -3.88 0.52 -17.64
N LYS A 68 -3.42 1.18 -16.58
CA LYS A 68 -4.01 1.10 -15.22
C LYS A 68 -5.17 2.08 -15.00
N GLY A 69 -5.50 2.93 -15.98
CA GLY A 69 -6.61 3.89 -15.92
C GLY A 69 -7.91 3.33 -16.51
N VAL A 70 -9.00 4.02 -16.25
CA VAL A 70 -10.34 3.69 -16.75
C VAL A 70 -10.99 4.93 -17.37
N ILE A 71 -11.76 4.74 -18.43
CA ILE A 71 -12.55 5.80 -19.06
C ILE A 71 -14.02 5.60 -18.71
N MET A 72 -14.60 6.63 -18.08
CA MET A 72 -15.95 6.64 -17.51
C MET A 72 -16.73 7.88 -18.00
N PRO A 73 -17.40 7.86 -19.17
CA PRO A 73 -18.04 9.06 -19.72
C PRO A 73 -19.09 9.69 -18.80
N GLN A 74 -19.78 8.89 -17.99
CA GLN A 74 -20.82 9.37 -17.09
C GLN A 74 -20.26 9.97 -15.78
N PHE A 75 -18.94 9.84 -15.54
CA PHE A 75 -18.31 10.25 -14.28
C PHE A 75 -18.58 11.72 -13.94
N GLY A 76 -18.41 12.62 -14.89
CA GLY A 76 -18.60 14.06 -14.69
C GLY A 76 -20.01 14.44 -14.26
N LEU A 77 -21.05 13.78 -14.84
CA LEU A 77 -22.46 14.05 -14.49
C LEU A 77 -22.79 13.55 -13.07
N ILE A 78 -22.32 12.34 -12.72
CA ILE A 78 -22.54 11.77 -11.40
C ILE A 78 -21.78 12.58 -10.35
N ALA A 79 -20.52 12.93 -10.62
CA ALA A 79 -19.71 13.76 -9.75
C ALA A 79 -20.35 15.12 -9.48
N ASN A 80 -20.92 15.80 -10.50
CA ASN A 80 -21.63 17.08 -10.32
C ASN A 80 -22.76 16.99 -9.28
N ARG A 81 -23.59 15.93 -9.41
CA ARG A 81 -24.73 15.72 -8.49
C ARG A 81 -24.27 15.45 -7.06
N LEU A 82 -23.19 14.71 -6.89
CA LEU A 82 -22.65 14.33 -5.58
C LEU A 82 -21.95 15.52 -4.92
N VAL A 83 -21.08 16.24 -5.64
CA VAL A 83 -20.38 17.43 -5.13
C VAL A 83 -21.35 18.50 -4.64
N ALA A 84 -22.45 18.72 -5.38
CA ALA A 84 -23.47 19.70 -4.97
C ALA A 84 -24.11 19.36 -3.61
N LYS A 85 -24.27 18.06 -3.30
CA LYS A 85 -24.94 17.58 -2.09
C LYS A 85 -24.01 17.29 -0.92
N THR A 86 -22.70 17.42 -1.09
CA THR A 86 -21.69 17.09 -0.07
C THR A 86 -21.21 18.32 0.69
N ASP A 87 -20.71 18.13 1.91
CA ASP A 87 -20.09 19.18 2.72
C ASP A 87 -18.57 19.22 2.52
N VAL A 88 -17.92 18.05 2.35
CA VAL A 88 -16.46 17.90 2.21
C VAL A 88 -16.15 16.88 1.12
N ILE A 89 -15.10 17.16 0.35
CA ILE A 89 -14.60 16.27 -0.70
C ILE A 89 -13.22 15.77 -0.30
N GLN A 90 -13.04 14.44 -0.32
CA GLN A 90 -11.77 13.75 -0.11
C GLN A 90 -11.35 13.04 -1.40
N LEU A 91 -10.21 13.45 -1.95
CA LEU A 91 -9.62 12.88 -3.18
C LEU A 91 -8.42 12.02 -2.85
N HIS A 92 -8.24 10.93 -3.58
CA HIS A 92 -7.10 10.04 -3.43
C HIS A 92 -6.25 10.05 -4.71
N LEU A 93 -5.04 10.60 -4.64
CA LEU A 93 -4.14 10.73 -5.78
C LEU A 93 -3.01 9.67 -5.74
N PRO A 94 -2.51 9.24 -6.92
CA PRO A 94 -2.76 9.80 -8.26
C PRO A 94 -4.11 9.36 -8.86
N GLN A 95 -4.84 10.33 -9.46
CA GLN A 95 -6.12 10.08 -10.14
C GLN A 95 -6.39 11.14 -11.21
N PHE A 96 -6.65 10.73 -12.44
CA PHE A 96 -6.86 11.66 -13.56
C PHE A 96 -8.09 12.56 -13.39
N ASP A 97 -9.21 11.97 -12.96
CA ASP A 97 -10.51 12.68 -12.84
C ASP A 97 -10.57 13.65 -11.64
N ALA A 98 -9.59 13.61 -10.74
CA ALA A 98 -9.58 14.42 -9.51
C ALA A 98 -9.58 15.92 -9.79
N ALA A 99 -8.95 16.39 -10.88
CA ALA A 99 -8.89 17.80 -11.26
C ALA A 99 -10.30 18.38 -11.52
N GLY A 100 -11.12 17.65 -12.25
CA GLY A 100 -12.48 18.06 -12.52
C GLY A 100 -13.35 18.13 -11.26
N ILE A 101 -13.11 17.27 -10.27
CA ILE A 101 -13.84 17.29 -9.01
C ILE A 101 -13.37 18.43 -8.12
N SER A 102 -12.06 18.62 -7.98
CA SER A 102 -11.50 19.72 -7.18
C SER A 102 -11.92 21.09 -7.71
N PHE A 103 -11.97 21.25 -9.04
CA PHE A 103 -12.50 22.46 -9.69
C PHE A 103 -13.97 22.71 -9.32
N ARG A 104 -14.84 21.68 -9.40
CA ARG A 104 -16.26 21.78 -8.98
C ARG A 104 -16.39 22.11 -7.49
N GLY A 105 -15.56 21.47 -6.65
CA GLY A 105 -15.46 21.78 -5.24
C GLY A 105 -15.15 23.26 -5.00
N ARG A 106 -14.17 23.79 -5.73
CA ARG A 106 -13.80 25.22 -5.64
C ARG A 106 -14.93 26.13 -6.07
N LEU A 107 -15.59 25.81 -7.20
CA LEU A 107 -16.72 26.59 -7.73
C LEU A 107 -17.91 26.62 -6.77
N LEU A 108 -18.22 25.48 -6.14
CA LEU A 108 -19.34 25.33 -5.20
C LEU A 108 -18.94 25.62 -3.73
N ARG A 109 -17.74 26.18 -3.51
CA ARG A 109 -17.19 26.51 -2.18
C ARG A 109 -17.18 25.34 -1.20
N LYS A 110 -16.94 24.11 -1.72
CA LYS A 110 -16.83 22.90 -0.91
C LYS A 110 -15.37 22.66 -0.51
N PRO A 111 -15.06 22.52 0.78
CA PRO A 111 -13.74 22.11 1.24
C PRO A 111 -13.29 20.83 0.54
N THR A 112 -12.09 20.87 -0.05
CA THR A 112 -11.51 19.73 -0.76
C THR A 112 -10.15 19.41 -0.17
N VAL A 113 -9.94 18.15 0.16
CA VAL A 113 -8.72 17.59 0.71
C VAL A 113 -8.21 16.50 -0.23
N ILE A 114 -6.90 16.46 -0.48
CA ILE A 114 -6.22 15.37 -1.17
C ILE A 114 -5.53 14.48 -0.14
N THR A 115 -5.61 13.17 -0.28
CA THR A 115 -4.59 12.25 0.24
C THR A 115 -3.71 11.81 -0.93
N TYR A 116 -2.42 12.11 -0.84
CA TYR A 116 -1.43 11.73 -1.85
C TYR A 116 -0.73 10.45 -1.41
N HIS A 117 -0.96 9.36 -2.15
CA HIS A 117 -0.49 8.03 -1.75
C HIS A 117 0.91 7.72 -2.24
N CYS A 118 1.24 8.10 -3.48
CA CYS A 118 2.55 7.84 -4.06
C CYS A 118 2.75 8.62 -5.36
N ASP A 119 4.01 8.76 -5.78
CA ASP A 119 4.34 9.24 -7.11
C ASP A 119 3.99 8.18 -8.15
N LEU A 120 3.45 8.62 -9.30
CA LEU A 120 3.20 7.72 -10.41
C LEU A 120 4.49 7.54 -11.20
N GLN A 121 4.95 6.30 -11.32
CA GLN A 121 6.04 5.93 -12.21
C GLN A 121 5.54 4.82 -13.14
N LEU A 122 5.43 5.14 -14.42
CA LEU A 122 5.08 4.18 -15.46
C LEU A 122 6.36 3.66 -16.13
N PRO A 123 6.35 2.41 -16.62
CA PRO A 123 7.48 1.85 -17.36
C PRO A 123 7.92 2.76 -18.53
N PRO A 124 9.18 2.69 -18.98
CA PRO A 124 9.66 3.49 -20.11
C PRO A 124 8.85 3.19 -21.38
N GLY A 125 8.63 4.25 -22.20
CA GLY A 125 7.87 4.18 -23.45
C GLY A 125 7.21 5.53 -23.80
N LEU A 126 7.06 5.85 -25.08
CA LEU A 126 6.51 7.14 -25.52
C LEU A 126 5.09 7.38 -25.03
N PHE A 127 4.23 6.36 -25.14
CA PHE A 127 2.86 6.42 -24.61
C PHE A 127 2.82 6.65 -23.10
N ASN A 128 3.64 5.91 -22.35
CA ASN A 128 3.72 6.03 -20.89
C ASN A 128 4.28 7.40 -20.45
N ARG A 129 5.21 7.99 -21.21
CA ARG A 129 5.69 9.37 -20.98
C ARG A 129 4.57 10.37 -21.14
N PHE A 130 3.78 10.27 -22.21
CA PHE A 130 2.61 11.14 -22.43
C PHE A 130 1.57 10.96 -21.32
N ALA A 131 1.20 9.72 -21.00
CA ALA A 131 0.25 9.41 -19.94
C ALA A 131 0.71 9.94 -18.57
N ASN A 132 2.00 9.78 -18.24
CA ASN A 132 2.58 10.29 -17.00
C ASN A 132 2.55 11.83 -16.95
N SER A 133 2.84 12.51 -18.06
CA SER A 133 2.76 13.97 -18.15
C SER A 133 1.32 14.47 -18.01
N ALA A 134 0.36 13.79 -18.64
CA ALA A 134 -1.05 14.14 -18.54
C ALA A 134 -1.58 13.96 -17.10
N VAL A 135 -1.27 12.84 -16.44
CA VAL A 135 -1.66 12.61 -15.04
C VAL A 135 -0.98 13.62 -14.11
N THR A 136 0.30 13.91 -14.31
CA THR A 136 1.03 14.91 -13.52
C THR A 136 0.42 16.30 -13.67
N PHE A 137 0.04 16.69 -14.89
CA PHE A 137 -0.65 17.95 -15.15
C PHE A 137 -2.01 18.01 -14.44
N MET A 138 -2.81 16.95 -14.55
CA MET A 138 -4.11 16.86 -13.86
C MET A 138 -3.96 16.88 -12.33
N ASN A 139 -2.95 16.21 -11.79
CA ASN A 139 -2.64 16.27 -10.36
C ASN A 139 -2.26 17.71 -9.93
N ARG A 140 -1.49 18.46 -10.75
CA ARG A 140 -1.17 19.88 -10.47
C ARG A 140 -2.41 20.75 -10.45
N LEU A 141 -3.32 20.58 -11.41
CA LEU A 141 -4.62 21.26 -11.41
C LEU A 141 -5.45 20.91 -10.16
N THR A 142 -5.43 19.63 -9.77
CA THR A 142 -6.10 19.20 -8.54
C THR A 142 -5.54 19.94 -7.32
N ALA A 143 -4.23 20.03 -7.19
CA ALA A 143 -3.60 20.76 -6.07
C ALA A 143 -3.90 22.25 -6.07
N LEU A 144 -4.05 22.87 -7.25
CA LEU A 144 -4.40 24.28 -7.38
C LEU A 144 -5.75 24.59 -6.70
N PHE A 145 -6.76 23.73 -6.95
CA PHE A 145 -8.12 23.93 -6.45
C PHE A 145 -8.36 23.35 -5.06
N THR A 146 -7.41 22.59 -4.50
CA THR A 146 -7.53 21.91 -3.22
C THR A 146 -7.09 22.81 -2.05
N HIS A 147 -7.73 22.65 -0.88
CA HIS A 147 -7.44 23.41 0.32
C HIS A 147 -6.28 22.84 1.13
N ARG A 148 -6.20 21.50 1.23
CA ARG A 148 -5.14 20.79 1.98
C ARG A 148 -4.74 19.51 1.25
N ILE A 149 -3.47 19.13 1.44
CA ILE A 149 -2.90 17.88 0.92
C ILE A 149 -2.40 17.08 2.12
N VAL A 150 -2.87 15.86 2.26
CA VAL A 150 -2.42 14.90 3.28
C VAL A 150 -1.40 13.98 2.65
N THR A 151 -0.33 13.71 3.37
CA THR A 151 0.67 12.68 3.06
C THR A 151 1.10 11.98 4.34
N TYR A 152 1.76 10.84 4.23
CA TYR A 152 2.06 9.98 5.37
C TYR A 152 3.28 10.43 6.18
N THR A 153 4.28 11.01 5.50
CA THR A 153 5.50 11.50 6.15
C THR A 153 6.01 12.79 5.48
N ARG A 154 6.67 13.62 6.27
CA ARG A 154 7.35 14.82 5.74
C ARG A 154 8.53 14.43 4.85
N ASP A 155 9.26 13.39 5.25
CA ASP A 155 10.38 12.84 4.48
C ASP A 155 9.98 12.47 3.05
N TYR A 156 8.84 11.80 2.86
CA TYR A 156 8.31 11.52 1.53
C TYR A 156 7.94 12.79 0.76
N ALA A 157 7.27 13.73 1.43
CA ALA A 157 6.81 14.97 0.78
C ALA A 157 7.98 15.82 0.23
N GLU A 158 9.06 15.94 0.99
CA GLU A 158 10.24 16.72 0.62
C GLU A 158 11.02 16.08 -0.54
N ASN A 159 10.93 14.76 -0.70
CA ASN A 159 11.59 13.99 -1.75
C ASN A 159 10.68 13.67 -2.95
N SER A 160 9.36 13.87 -2.86
CA SER A 160 8.42 13.69 -3.97
C SER A 160 8.52 14.85 -4.96
N ALA A 161 8.67 14.53 -6.25
CA ALA A 161 8.71 15.53 -7.32
C ALA A 161 7.43 16.38 -7.38
N TYR A 162 6.30 15.82 -6.97
CA TYR A 162 5.03 16.50 -6.90
C TYR A 162 4.84 17.29 -5.59
N LEU A 163 4.95 16.63 -4.44
CA LEU A 163 4.58 17.21 -3.15
C LEU A 163 5.48 18.35 -2.70
N LYS A 164 6.77 18.33 -3.03
CA LYS A 164 7.71 19.41 -2.69
C LYS A 164 7.30 20.81 -3.17
N GLN A 165 6.40 20.87 -4.18
CA GLN A 165 5.87 22.11 -4.72
C GLN A 165 4.71 22.68 -3.86
N TYR A 166 4.16 21.89 -2.92
CA TYR A 166 2.93 22.23 -2.17
C TYR A 166 3.10 22.11 -0.66
N LEU A 167 4.31 22.24 -0.13
CA LEU A 167 4.60 22.09 1.29
C LEU A 167 3.77 23.01 2.20
N SER A 168 3.37 24.21 1.72
CA SER A 168 2.51 25.14 2.45
C SER A 168 1.06 24.64 2.63
N LYS A 169 0.58 23.77 1.75
CA LYS A 169 -0.74 23.12 1.84
C LYS A 169 -0.71 21.78 2.58
N LEU A 170 0.51 21.29 2.92
CA LEU A 170 0.71 19.94 3.40
C LEU A 170 0.27 19.77 4.86
N LYS A 171 -0.35 18.62 5.13
CA LYS A 171 -0.53 18.05 6.46
C LYS A 171 0.02 16.63 6.46
N VAL A 172 0.88 16.33 7.43
CA VAL A 172 1.40 14.98 7.65
C VAL A 172 0.43 14.26 8.58
N ILE A 173 -0.17 13.20 8.09
CA ILE A 173 -1.09 12.33 8.85
C ILE A 173 -0.70 10.90 8.51
N PRO A 174 -0.17 10.13 9.47
CA PRO A 174 0.15 8.73 9.28
C PRO A 174 -1.08 7.93 8.80
N PRO A 175 -0.89 6.88 7.98
CA PRO A 175 -2.02 6.10 7.51
C PRO A 175 -2.61 5.25 8.65
N PRO A 176 -3.94 5.08 8.71
CA PRO A 176 -4.58 4.28 9.75
C PRO A 176 -4.24 2.80 9.59
N VAL A 177 -3.86 2.15 10.69
CA VAL A 177 -3.59 0.72 10.75
C VAL A 177 -4.56 0.08 11.73
N VAL A 178 -5.35 -0.87 11.22
CA VAL A 178 -6.30 -1.65 12.01
C VAL A 178 -6.10 -3.11 11.64
N LEU A 179 -5.74 -3.91 12.62
CA LEU A 179 -5.68 -5.38 12.50
C LEU A 179 -6.84 -5.99 13.30
N PRO A 180 -7.54 -6.97 12.74
CA PRO A 180 -8.51 -7.76 13.51
C PRO A 180 -7.85 -8.46 14.71
N GLU A 181 -8.60 -8.63 15.78
CA GLU A 181 -8.17 -9.45 16.90
C GLU A 181 -8.16 -10.93 16.48
N VAL A 182 -7.13 -11.64 16.89
CA VAL A 182 -6.94 -13.08 16.67
C VAL A 182 -6.48 -13.75 17.96
N THR A 183 -6.90 -14.99 18.15
CA THR A 183 -6.53 -15.80 19.33
C THR A 183 -5.17 -16.47 19.10
N GLN A 184 -4.51 -16.85 20.20
CA GLN A 184 -3.24 -17.60 20.12
C GLN A 184 -3.41 -18.96 19.42
N SER A 185 -4.57 -19.60 19.54
CA SER A 185 -4.88 -20.84 18.80
C SER A 185 -4.89 -20.63 17.31
N GLU A 186 -5.60 -19.57 16.83
CA GLU A 186 -5.65 -19.24 15.39
C GLU A 186 -4.26 -18.93 14.81
N ILE A 187 -3.41 -18.23 15.58
CA ILE A 187 -2.01 -17.96 15.19
C ILE A 187 -1.23 -19.27 15.06
N THR A 188 -1.37 -20.18 16.03
CA THR A 188 -0.67 -21.47 16.03
C THR A 188 -1.15 -22.37 14.88
N ASP A 189 -2.45 -22.40 14.62
CA ASP A 189 -3.03 -23.19 13.54
C ASP A 189 -2.60 -22.66 12.18
N PHE A 190 -2.52 -21.34 12.01
CA PHE A 190 -1.94 -20.71 10.81
C PHE A 190 -0.49 -21.13 10.61
N ALA A 191 0.33 -21.13 11.66
CA ALA A 191 1.72 -21.60 11.60
C ALA A 191 1.81 -23.06 11.17
N ARG A 192 1.01 -23.96 11.77
CA ARG A 192 0.97 -25.39 11.40
C ARG A 192 0.60 -25.61 9.94
N GLN A 193 -0.35 -24.83 9.43
CA GLN A 193 -0.79 -24.91 8.03
C GLN A 193 0.27 -24.41 7.05
N HIS A 194 0.97 -23.32 7.37
CA HIS A 194 1.84 -22.62 6.44
C HIS A 194 3.34 -22.81 6.71
N ASN A 195 3.72 -23.39 7.82
CA ASN A 195 5.09 -23.78 8.16
C ASN A 195 5.10 -25.11 8.94
N PRO A 196 4.59 -26.22 8.35
CA PRO A 196 4.44 -27.49 9.07
C PRO A 196 5.78 -28.08 9.50
N GLN A 197 6.88 -27.71 8.87
CA GLN A 197 8.23 -28.17 9.22
C GLN A 197 8.86 -27.34 10.36
N GLY A 198 8.19 -26.26 10.82
CA GLY A 198 8.71 -25.39 11.88
C GLY A 198 10.02 -24.70 11.53
N ARG A 199 10.23 -24.37 10.26
CA ARG A 199 11.45 -23.67 9.81
C ARG A 199 11.57 -22.29 10.42
N HIS A 200 12.76 -21.92 10.85
CA HIS A 200 13.10 -20.62 11.40
C HIS A 200 14.53 -20.23 10.99
N PRO A 201 14.84 -18.92 10.80
CA PRO A 201 13.88 -17.80 10.89
C PRO A 201 12.91 -17.73 9.70
N VAL A 202 11.75 -17.09 9.92
CA VAL A 202 10.75 -16.79 8.89
C VAL A 202 10.86 -15.33 8.48
N ILE A 203 11.19 -15.11 7.21
CA ILE A 203 11.24 -13.76 6.58
C ILE A 203 9.92 -13.53 5.85
N GLY A 204 9.14 -12.54 6.29
CA GLY A 204 7.91 -12.13 5.60
C GLY A 204 8.17 -11.07 4.53
N MET A 205 7.47 -11.19 3.39
CA MET A 205 7.35 -10.13 2.39
C MET A 205 5.88 -10.02 1.97
N ALA A 206 5.21 -8.93 2.33
CA ALA A 206 3.78 -8.73 2.08
C ALA A 206 3.55 -7.62 1.04
N THR A 207 3.41 -8.02 -0.23
CA THR A 207 3.23 -7.10 -1.36
C THR A 207 2.79 -7.86 -2.62
N ARG A 208 2.35 -7.15 -3.67
CA ARG A 208 2.22 -7.75 -5.01
C ARG A 208 3.60 -8.02 -5.60
N PHE A 209 3.72 -9.04 -6.44
CA PHE A 209 4.96 -9.36 -7.13
C PHE A 209 5.18 -8.38 -8.28
N ALA A 210 5.99 -7.35 -8.04
CA ALA A 210 6.23 -6.29 -9.01
C ALA A 210 7.66 -5.76 -8.90
N THR A 211 8.20 -5.31 -10.03
CA THR A 211 9.60 -4.85 -10.16
C THR A 211 9.94 -3.79 -9.10
N GLU A 212 9.07 -2.81 -8.91
CA GLU A 212 9.29 -1.72 -7.96
C GLU A 212 9.28 -2.14 -6.49
N LYS A 213 8.83 -3.37 -6.19
CA LYS A 213 8.78 -3.91 -4.82
C LYS A 213 10.07 -4.58 -4.37
N GLY A 214 11.04 -4.75 -5.28
CA GLY A 214 12.37 -5.24 -4.94
C GLY A 214 12.42 -6.72 -4.58
N VAL A 215 11.50 -7.55 -5.11
CA VAL A 215 11.51 -9.02 -4.89
C VAL A 215 12.85 -9.62 -5.30
N GLU A 216 13.43 -9.17 -6.41
CA GLU A 216 14.73 -9.61 -6.90
C GLU A 216 15.86 -9.30 -5.89
N THR A 217 15.77 -8.18 -5.17
CA THR A 217 16.76 -7.84 -4.13
C THR A 217 16.74 -8.88 -3.01
N LEU A 218 15.56 -9.34 -2.57
CA LEU A 218 15.42 -10.39 -1.56
C LEU A 218 15.94 -11.76 -2.09
N ILE A 219 15.59 -12.11 -3.33
CA ILE A 219 16.05 -13.37 -3.95
C ILE A 219 17.58 -13.42 -3.98
N ARG A 220 18.23 -12.32 -4.37
CA ARG A 220 19.69 -12.21 -4.41
C ARG A 220 20.35 -12.13 -3.04
N ALA A 221 19.65 -11.63 -2.02
CA ALA A 221 20.14 -11.58 -0.64
C ALA A 221 20.06 -12.94 0.06
N LEU A 222 19.08 -13.78 -0.31
CA LEU A 222 18.74 -15.03 0.39
C LEU A 222 19.91 -16.03 0.50
N PRO A 223 20.77 -16.26 -0.53
CA PRO A 223 21.91 -17.18 -0.40
C PRO A 223 22.86 -16.83 0.76
N GLU A 224 23.09 -15.53 1.02
CA GLU A 224 23.97 -15.11 2.12
C GLU A 224 23.30 -15.31 3.48
N VAL A 225 21.98 -15.05 3.57
CA VAL A 225 21.19 -15.34 4.76
C VAL A 225 21.19 -16.83 5.08
N LEU A 226 21.03 -17.69 4.07
CA LEU A 226 21.04 -19.16 4.24
C LEU A 226 22.38 -19.73 4.70
N LYS A 227 23.50 -19.08 4.42
CA LYS A 227 24.80 -19.49 5.00
C LYS A 227 24.81 -19.35 6.52
N ARG A 228 24.14 -18.32 7.06
CA ARG A 228 24.09 -18.04 8.49
C ARG A 228 22.93 -18.74 9.18
N PHE A 229 21.79 -18.86 8.50
CA PHE A 229 20.55 -19.46 8.96
C PHE A 229 20.04 -20.48 7.93
N PRO A 230 20.54 -21.73 7.96
CA PRO A 230 20.23 -22.74 6.94
C PRO A 230 18.75 -23.12 6.83
N ASP A 231 17.96 -22.95 7.91
CA ASP A 231 16.54 -23.30 7.96
C ASP A 231 15.60 -22.13 7.63
N THR A 232 16.15 -21.01 7.13
CA THR A 232 15.34 -19.84 6.76
C THR A 232 14.21 -20.18 5.79
N LEU A 233 13.00 -19.68 6.08
CA LEU A 233 11.85 -19.71 5.18
C LEU A 233 11.42 -18.29 4.80
N VAL A 234 11.30 -18.01 3.52
CA VAL A 234 10.65 -16.80 3.02
C VAL A 234 9.18 -17.09 2.75
N GLN A 235 8.30 -16.33 3.38
CA GLN A 235 6.86 -16.35 3.12
C GLN A 235 6.44 -15.08 2.38
N PHE A 236 6.05 -15.25 1.11
CA PHE A 236 5.58 -14.17 0.26
C PHE A 236 4.06 -14.11 0.25
N VAL A 237 3.49 -12.97 0.66
CA VAL A 237 2.04 -12.70 0.70
C VAL A 237 1.68 -11.64 -0.34
N GLY A 238 0.65 -11.91 -1.12
CA GLY A 238 0.08 -11.02 -2.12
C GLY A 238 -0.02 -11.66 -3.49
N THR A 239 -0.61 -10.91 -4.44
CA THR A 239 -0.74 -11.35 -5.83
C THR A 239 0.64 -11.53 -6.46
N TYR A 240 0.95 -12.74 -6.95
CA TYR A 240 2.22 -13.03 -7.61
C TYR A 240 2.07 -13.59 -9.03
N LYS A 241 0.88 -14.12 -9.39
CA LYS A 241 0.56 -14.58 -10.74
C LYS A 241 -0.31 -13.57 -11.47
N LYS A 242 -0.06 -13.37 -12.77
CA LYS A 242 -0.86 -12.50 -13.65
C LYS A 242 -0.96 -11.06 -13.13
N VAL A 243 0.11 -10.56 -12.51
CA VAL A 243 0.21 -9.14 -12.13
C VAL A 243 0.38 -8.33 -13.42
N ILE A 244 -0.56 -7.43 -13.68
CA ILE A 244 -0.62 -6.67 -14.94
C ILE A 244 0.70 -5.91 -15.18
N GLY A 245 1.37 -6.26 -16.28
CA GLY A 245 2.63 -5.65 -16.70
C GLY A 245 3.89 -6.19 -16.01
N GLU A 246 3.76 -7.23 -15.17
CA GLU A 246 4.87 -7.83 -14.44
C GLU A 246 5.11 -9.30 -14.82
N GLU A 247 4.41 -9.81 -15.83
CA GLU A 247 4.50 -11.21 -16.23
C GLU A 247 5.94 -11.59 -16.63
N GLN A 248 6.61 -10.75 -17.42
CA GLN A 248 8.00 -10.98 -17.83
C GLN A 248 8.98 -10.93 -16.64
N TYR A 249 8.72 -10.05 -15.67
CA TYR A 249 9.51 -9.96 -14.45
C TYR A 249 9.39 -11.24 -13.61
N PHE A 250 8.16 -11.75 -13.45
CA PHE A 250 7.91 -13.01 -12.75
C PHE A 250 8.60 -14.18 -13.44
N GLU A 251 8.41 -14.36 -14.77
CA GLU A 251 9.01 -15.45 -15.52
C GLU A 251 10.56 -15.43 -15.48
N ARG A 252 11.15 -14.24 -15.47
CA ARG A 252 12.61 -14.08 -15.35
C ARG A 252 13.16 -14.56 -14.02
N LEU A 253 12.42 -14.33 -12.92
CA LEU A 253 12.86 -14.71 -11.57
C LEU A 253 12.41 -16.11 -11.16
N LYS A 254 11.47 -16.68 -11.89
CA LYS A 254 10.87 -17.97 -11.60
C LYS A 254 11.89 -19.11 -11.42
N PRO A 255 12.93 -19.28 -12.25
CA PRO A 255 13.91 -20.36 -12.07
C PRO A 255 14.64 -20.31 -10.71
N GLU A 256 14.97 -19.13 -10.21
CA GLU A 256 15.59 -18.96 -8.90
C GLU A 256 14.60 -19.24 -7.76
N ILE A 257 13.36 -18.75 -7.90
CA ILE A 257 12.30 -18.99 -6.93
C ILE A 257 11.96 -20.48 -6.86
N ASP A 258 11.81 -21.16 -8.00
CA ASP A 258 11.52 -22.61 -8.06
C ASP A 258 12.60 -23.43 -7.32
N ARG A 259 13.86 -23.01 -7.40
CA ARG A 259 14.97 -23.62 -6.68
C ARG A 259 14.80 -23.49 -5.16
N PHE A 260 14.45 -22.29 -4.69
CA PHE A 260 14.19 -22.05 -3.26
C PHE A 260 12.90 -22.73 -2.78
N GLN A 261 11.88 -22.84 -3.63
CA GLN A 261 10.67 -23.60 -3.30
C GLN A 261 10.97 -25.12 -3.17
N ALA A 262 11.74 -25.68 -4.10
CA ALA A 262 12.12 -27.09 -4.07
C ALA A 262 12.95 -27.46 -2.83
N SER A 263 13.79 -26.54 -2.33
CA SER A 263 14.55 -26.69 -1.09
C SER A 263 13.78 -26.29 0.18
N GLY A 264 12.53 -25.84 0.05
CA GLY A 264 11.67 -25.43 1.17
C GLY A 264 11.99 -24.07 1.76
N HIS A 265 12.76 -23.22 1.07
CA HIS A 265 13.16 -21.89 1.55
C HIS A 265 12.29 -20.74 1.04
N TRP A 266 11.33 -21.02 0.18
CA TRP A 266 10.40 -20.03 -0.36
C TRP A 266 8.98 -20.60 -0.47
N GLN A 267 8.00 -19.83 -0.01
CA GLN A 267 6.60 -20.18 -0.09
C GLN A 267 5.76 -18.97 -0.50
N PHE A 268 4.86 -19.16 -1.47
CA PHE A 268 3.82 -18.19 -1.78
C PHE A 268 2.55 -18.53 -1.02
N LEU A 269 2.06 -17.62 -0.21
CA LEU A 269 0.78 -17.77 0.50
C LEU A 269 -0.42 -17.21 -0.28
N GLY A 270 -0.15 -16.47 -1.39
CA GLY A 270 -1.21 -15.79 -2.13
C GLY A 270 -1.75 -14.54 -1.42
N GLU A 271 -2.95 -14.13 -1.78
CA GLU A 271 -3.63 -13.02 -1.13
C GLU A 271 -4.26 -13.50 0.19
N LEU A 272 -3.93 -12.84 1.28
CA LEU A 272 -4.51 -13.09 2.59
C LEU A 272 -5.55 -12.01 2.91
N ASP A 273 -6.66 -12.43 3.53
CA ASP A 273 -7.65 -11.50 4.06
C ASP A 273 -7.14 -10.78 5.34
N PRO A 274 -7.82 -9.74 5.84
CA PRO A 274 -7.35 -9.00 7.02
C PRO A 274 -7.15 -9.87 8.27
N LYS A 275 -7.96 -10.92 8.47
CA LYS A 275 -7.83 -11.82 9.62
C LYS A 275 -6.62 -12.74 9.45
N GLN A 276 -6.42 -13.27 8.25
CA GLN A 276 -5.25 -14.07 7.92
C GLN A 276 -3.96 -13.25 8.02
N MET A 277 -3.99 -11.96 7.61
CA MET A 277 -2.85 -11.06 7.81
C MET A 277 -2.52 -10.85 9.30
N ALA A 278 -3.54 -10.73 10.17
CA ALA A 278 -3.33 -10.62 11.61
C ALA A 278 -2.70 -11.89 12.21
N MET A 279 -2.99 -13.07 11.66
CA MET A 279 -2.35 -14.35 12.04
C MET A 279 -0.95 -14.50 11.43
N PHE A 280 -0.69 -13.92 10.26
CA PHE A 280 0.58 -14.01 9.56
C PHE A 280 1.72 -13.30 10.29
N TYR A 281 1.50 -12.03 10.69
CA TYR A 281 2.58 -11.22 11.30
C TYR A 281 3.21 -11.86 12.55
N PRO A 282 2.45 -12.38 13.53
CA PRO A 282 3.04 -12.98 14.74
C PRO A 282 3.93 -14.20 14.48
N ASN A 283 3.82 -14.81 13.29
CA ASN A 283 4.59 -15.98 12.88
C ASN A 283 5.88 -15.64 12.11
N LEU A 284 6.23 -14.35 12.02
CA LEU A 284 7.46 -13.89 11.40
C LEU A 284 8.56 -13.65 12.44
N ASP A 285 9.82 -13.78 12.01
CA ASP A 285 10.99 -13.31 12.75
C ASP A 285 11.43 -11.92 12.25
N VAL A 286 11.18 -11.61 10.97
CA VAL A 286 11.44 -10.30 10.36
C VAL A 286 10.51 -10.08 9.17
N LEU A 287 10.06 -8.83 8.97
CA LEU A 287 9.39 -8.41 7.74
C LEU A 287 10.36 -7.61 6.86
N THR A 288 10.31 -7.79 5.54
CA THR A 288 11.11 -6.95 4.64
C THR A 288 10.27 -6.14 3.66
N VAL A 289 10.71 -4.88 3.42
CA VAL A 289 10.11 -3.94 2.45
C VAL A 289 11.22 -3.33 1.59
N PRO A 290 11.73 -4.09 0.60
CA PRO A 290 12.88 -3.69 -0.21
C PRO A 290 12.50 -2.84 -1.43
N SER A 291 11.48 -1.99 -1.31
CA SER A 291 10.96 -1.17 -2.41
C SER A 291 12.03 -0.29 -3.06
N LEU A 292 11.96 -0.12 -4.39
CA LEU A 292 13.02 0.47 -5.20
C LEU A 292 12.77 1.93 -5.60
N ASN A 293 11.51 2.41 -5.54
CA ASN A 293 11.18 3.76 -6.01
C ASN A 293 9.98 4.38 -5.29
N SER A 294 9.69 5.64 -5.58
CA SER A 294 8.68 6.47 -4.92
C SER A 294 7.20 6.07 -5.18
N THR A 295 6.94 4.93 -5.87
CA THR A 295 5.61 4.32 -5.89
C THR A 295 5.25 3.66 -4.55
N GLU A 296 6.23 3.49 -3.65
CA GLU A 296 6.02 3.17 -2.24
C GLU A 296 6.31 4.42 -1.39
N ALA A 297 5.31 4.89 -0.66
CA ALA A 297 5.44 6.12 0.12
C ALA A 297 5.57 5.89 1.63
N PHE A 298 5.30 4.66 2.10
CA PHE A 298 5.28 4.38 3.54
C PHE A 298 5.54 2.93 3.89
N GLY A 299 4.82 1.99 3.25
CA GLY A 299 4.85 0.57 3.59
C GLY A 299 4.03 0.27 4.85
N LEU A 300 2.69 0.32 4.72
CA LEU A 300 1.72 0.04 5.82
C LEU A 300 2.03 -1.24 6.57
N VAL A 301 2.44 -2.27 5.85
CA VAL A 301 2.79 -3.60 6.39
C VAL A 301 3.90 -3.56 7.45
N GLN A 302 4.75 -2.53 7.43
CA GLN A 302 5.77 -2.34 8.46
C GLN A 302 5.14 -2.06 9.83
N ILE A 303 4.15 -1.14 9.88
CA ILE A 303 3.46 -0.82 11.13
C ILE A 303 2.66 -2.03 11.61
N GLU A 304 2.01 -2.74 10.69
CA GLU A 304 1.26 -3.97 10.99
C GLU A 304 2.19 -5.04 11.62
N ALA A 305 3.38 -5.23 11.08
CA ALA A 305 4.40 -6.13 11.65
C ALA A 305 4.93 -5.63 13.00
N MET A 306 5.28 -4.34 13.10
CA MET A 306 5.83 -3.74 14.33
C MET A 306 4.83 -3.78 15.50
N MET A 307 3.52 -3.61 15.22
CA MET A 307 2.45 -3.78 16.23
C MET A 307 2.40 -5.20 16.80
N ASN A 308 2.93 -6.20 16.08
CA ASN A 308 3.10 -7.58 16.53
C ASN A 308 4.50 -7.87 17.08
N GLY A 309 5.33 -6.85 17.29
CA GLY A 309 6.69 -6.99 17.81
C GLY A 309 7.72 -7.47 16.78
N ILE A 310 7.36 -7.49 15.48
CA ILE A 310 8.23 -7.98 14.41
C ILE A 310 9.07 -6.86 13.84
N PRO A 311 10.42 -6.97 13.85
CA PRO A 311 11.31 -5.98 13.25
C PRO A 311 11.18 -5.95 11.74
N CYS A 312 11.50 -4.79 11.14
CA CYS A 312 11.44 -4.59 9.69
C CYS A 312 12.81 -4.29 9.10
N VAL A 313 13.14 -4.93 7.98
CA VAL A 313 14.32 -4.59 7.16
C VAL A 313 13.83 -3.91 5.89
N THR A 314 14.18 -2.63 5.73
CA THR A 314 13.61 -1.80 4.67
C THR A 314 14.67 -1.05 3.88
N SER A 315 14.38 -0.75 2.61
CA SER A 315 15.24 0.10 1.80
C SER A 315 15.27 1.54 2.31
N ASN A 316 16.39 2.24 2.11
CA ASN A 316 16.57 3.66 2.46
C ASN A 316 15.78 4.60 1.52
N LEU A 317 14.55 4.23 1.20
CA LEU A 317 13.66 5.02 0.36
C LEU A 317 12.90 6.05 1.20
N PRO A 318 12.82 7.33 0.77
CA PRO A 318 12.06 8.35 1.48
C PRO A 318 10.63 7.91 1.78
N GLY A 319 10.20 8.13 3.01
CA GLY A 319 8.91 7.68 3.53
C GLY A 319 8.92 6.24 4.02
N VAL A 320 9.46 5.30 3.25
CA VAL A 320 9.51 3.86 3.59
C VAL A 320 10.46 3.61 4.78
N ARG A 321 11.56 4.34 4.87
CA ARG A 321 12.52 4.27 6.00
C ARG A 321 11.96 4.81 7.32
N LYS A 322 10.90 5.63 7.28
CA LYS A 322 10.40 6.36 8.46
C LYS A 322 9.83 5.47 9.55
N PRO A 323 9.04 4.41 9.29
CA PRO A 323 8.60 3.49 10.34
C PRO A 323 9.76 2.92 11.15
N VAL A 324 10.80 2.41 10.50
CA VAL A 324 12.00 1.88 11.19
C VAL A 324 12.72 2.95 11.98
N GLN A 325 12.94 4.15 11.41
CA GLN A 325 13.57 5.27 12.09
C GLN A 325 12.81 5.73 13.34
N ASN A 326 11.47 5.85 13.21
CA ASN A 326 10.64 6.40 14.28
C ASN A 326 10.48 5.43 15.46
N HIS A 327 10.38 4.13 15.18
CA HIS A 327 10.17 3.11 16.22
C HIS A 327 11.46 2.37 16.60
N GLY A 328 12.53 2.59 15.86
CA GLY A 328 13.80 1.90 16.09
C GLY A 328 13.66 0.37 15.97
N MET A 329 12.67 -0.17 15.28
CA MET A 329 12.41 -1.62 15.11
C MET A 329 12.91 -2.12 13.76
N GLY A 330 14.20 -2.43 13.67
CA GLY A 330 14.75 -3.06 12.47
C GLY A 330 15.95 -2.30 11.89
N GLU A 331 16.20 -2.54 10.60
CA GLU A 331 17.38 -2.12 9.87
C GLU A 331 17.01 -1.42 8.55
N ILE A 332 17.87 -0.52 8.10
CA ILE A 332 17.71 0.19 6.84
C ILE A 332 18.94 -0.07 5.97
N PHE A 333 18.72 -0.44 4.71
CA PHE A 333 19.79 -0.73 3.74
C PHE A 333 19.66 0.12 2.47
N PRO A 334 20.76 0.33 1.70
CA PRO A 334 20.74 1.07 0.45
C PRO A 334 19.79 0.46 -0.58
N ILE A 335 19.07 1.30 -1.34
CA ILE A 335 18.07 0.85 -2.34
C ILE A 335 18.72 -0.09 -3.36
N GLY A 336 18.15 -1.30 -3.52
CA GLY A 336 18.56 -2.28 -4.51
C GLY A 336 19.86 -3.05 -4.16
N ASP A 337 20.48 -2.77 -3.04
CA ASP A 337 21.70 -3.46 -2.60
C ASP A 337 21.36 -4.75 -1.87
N ALA A 338 21.48 -5.88 -2.59
CA ALA A 338 21.16 -7.20 -2.07
C ALA A 338 22.15 -7.66 -0.97
N GLN A 339 23.42 -7.27 -1.05
CA GLN A 339 24.43 -7.63 -0.05
C GLN A 339 24.18 -6.89 1.26
N ALA A 340 23.94 -5.59 1.18
CA ALA A 340 23.57 -4.78 2.35
C ALA A 340 22.25 -5.26 2.97
N MET A 341 21.27 -5.67 2.14
CA MET A 341 20.02 -6.27 2.60
C MET A 341 20.27 -7.56 3.38
N ALA A 342 21.11 -8.47 2.84
CA ALA A 342 21.45 -9.73 3.52
C ALA A 342 22.06 -9.47 4.91
N HIS A 343 23.04 -8.56 4.99
CA HIS A 343 23.66 -8.19 6.27
C HIS A 343 22.65 -7.56 7.24
N SER A 344 21.72 -6.72 6.74
CA SER A 344 20.69 -6.12 7.57
C SER A 344 19.67 -7.15 8.06
N LEU A 345 19.30 -8.14 7.25
CA LEU A 345 18.47 -9.28 7.67
C LEU A 345 19.17 -10.09 8.77
N ILE A 346 20.44 -10.42 8.58
CA ILE A 346 21.23 -11.18 9.56
C ILE A 346 21.29 -10.42 10.90
N ARG A 347 21.63 -9.14 10.89
CA ARG A 347 21.65 -8.32 12.13
C ARG A 347 20.29 -8.23 12.80
N ALA A 348 19.21 -8.05 12.03
CA ALA A 348 17.86 -7.98 12.58
C ALA A 348 17.44 -9.31 13.23
N LEU A 349 17.84 -10.45 12.64
CA LEU A 349 17.56 -11.78 13.17
C LEU A 349 18.44 -12.14 14.38
N GLU A 350 19.68 -11.67 14.45
CA GLU A 350 20.60 -11.89 15.61
C GLU A 350 20.25 -10.98 16.80
N SER A 351 19.62 -9.83 16.54
CA SER A 351 19.26 -8.88 17.56
C SER A 351 18.16 -9.46 18.46
N LYS A 352 18.56 -9.90 19.70
CA LYS A 352 17.60 -10.30 20.73
C LYS A 352 16.88 -9.06 21.29
N ARG A 353 15.89 -8.54 20.54
CA ARG A 353 15.03 -7.52 21.13
C ARG A 353 14.09 -8.13 22.13
N SER A 354 14.11 -7.56 23.34
CA SER A 354 13.06 -7.81 24.33
C SER A 354 11.71 -7.40 23.71
N LYS A 355 10.76 -8.34 23.65
CA LYS A 355 9.36 -8.08 23.25
C LYS A 355 8.62 -7.11 24.20
N THR A 356 9.32 -6.49 25.14
CA THR A 356 8.76 -5.78 26.30
C THR A 356 8.77 -4.24 26.19
N ASP A 357 9.44 -3.63 25.21
CA ASP A 357 9.33 -2.19 25.03
C ASP A 357 7.94 -1.86 24.47
N LYS A 358 7.10 -1.25 25.31
CA LYS A 358 5.78 -0.74 24.90
C LYS A 358 5.98 0.40 23.91
N LEU A 359 5.96 0.07 22.63
CA LEU A 359 6.01 1.05 21.55
C LEU A 359 4.64 1.73 21.42
N ASP A 360 4.65 3.04 21.24
CA ASP A 360 3.42 3.79 21.02
C ASP A 360 3.07 3.81 19.52
N PHE A 361 1.95 3.18 19.19
CA PHE A 361 1.34 3.18 17.86
C PHE A 361 0.02 3.96 17.82
N SER A 362 -0.27 4.78 18.84
CA SER A 362 -1.54 5.55 18.92
C SER A 362 -1.77 6.46 17.71
N SER A 363 -0.70 7.00 17.13
CA SER A 363 -0.77 7.85 15.94
C SER A 363 -1.29 7.17 14.66
N TYR A 364 -1.39 5.83 14.67
CA TYR A 364 -1.90 5.01 13.55
C TYR A 364 -3.31 4.46 13.79
N ARG A 365 -3.93 4.75 14.94
CA ARG A 365 -5.28 4.28 15.32
C ARG A 365 -6.39 5.25 14.97
#